data_54a4d48ac596eadefec23dc1f7693886
#
_entry.id   54a4d48ac596eadefec23dc1f7693886
#
_cell.length_a   1.000
_cell.length_b   1.000
_cell.length_c   1.000
_cell.angle_alpha   90.00
_cell.angle_beta   90.00
_cell.angle_gamma   90.00
#
_symmetry.space_group_name_H-M   'P 1'
#
loop_
_entity.id
_entity.type
_entity.pdbx_description
1 polymer ?
#
loop_
_entity_poly.entity_id
_entity_poly.type
_entity_poly.pdbx_seq_one_letter_code
_entity_poly.pdbx_strand_id
1 'polypeptide(L)'
;DADVDHGSIDALTNFTYNFISRTDLQEWAEGRGQIPLPDLLVTLHVPRIAAHKSVTVNSSLPASEEILKQFNSWGPRPLALDYRSDDGAQTSTLHSFVTRSQDGLQGERTPQLHMTMLMPLTAGDWSLDETTLKALRADRSAKTHASAIATLDGKSAEALRTKDQLTQRFPHVQALADPQVLATLQAPHMQALMQPADFDITRYSYADNANGYENAGVPLSSWAASSSVQTLRTVLNDGAAERPVYAMQGVGAWNTEALDTARMQGYDTVIATHDFDDQD
;
A
#
# COMPACT_ATOMS: atom_id res chain seq x y z
N ASP A 1 11.10 -29.22 -15.41
CA ASP A 1 12.33 -29.49 -14.67
C ASP A 1 13.38 -30.21 -15.52
N ALA A 2 13.42 -29.98 -16.82
CA ALA A 2 14.42 -30.46 -17.77
C ALA A 2 15.42 -29.34 -18.09
N ASP A 3 16.57 -29.73 -18.64
CA ASP A 3 17.51 -28.81 -19.23
C ASP A 3 16.80 -28.01 -20.34
N VAL A 4 17.06 -26.72 -20.43
CA VAL A 4 16.61 -25.88 -21.56
C VAL A 4 17.84 -25.64 -22.43
N ASP A 5 17.73 -25.98 -23.70
CA ASP A 5 18.81 -25.71 -24.67
C ASP A 5 18.89 -24.20 -24.93
N HIS A 6 19.73 -23.79 -25.85
CA HIS A 6 19.90 -22.34 -26.15
C HIS A 6 18.57 -21.66 -26.49
N GLY A 7 18.55 -20.34 -26.42
CA GLY A 7 17.40 -19.55 -26.75
C GLY A 7 17.75 -18.09 -26.98
N SER A 8 16.74 -17.29 -27.17
CA SER A 8 16.87 -15.83 -27.31
C SER A 8 15.86 -15.09 -26.45
N ILE A 9 16.20 -13.87 -26.06
CA ILE A 9 15.28 -12.90 -25.51
C ILE A 9 15.25 -11.69 -26.42
N ASP A 10 14.10 -11.41 -26.97
CA ASP A 10 13.87 -10.17 -27.73
C ASP A 10 13.33 -9.11 -26.75
N ALA A 11 14.04 -7.99 -26.64
CA ALA A 11 13.59 -6.84 -25.90
C ALA A 11 12.83 -5.91 -26.85
N LEU A 12 11.54 -5.76 -26.62
CA LEU A 12 10.61 -4.98 -27.46
C LEU A 12 10.15 -3.75 -26.67
N THR A 13 10.07 -2.62 -27.35
CA THR A 13 9.61 -1.36 -26.75
C THR A 13 8.91 -0.50 -27.79
N ASN A 14 8.27 0.60 -27.35
CA ASN A 14 7.89 1.70 -28.21
C ASN A 14 8.17 3.01 -27.46
N PHE A 15 9.20 3.73 -27.87
CA PHE A 15 9.62 4.96 -27.19
C PHE A 15 8.68 6.15 -27.43
N THR A 16 7.77 6.05 -28.39
CA THR A 16 6.77 7.09 -28.64
C THR A 16 5.45 6.83 -27.88
N TYR A 17 5.26 5.62 -27.36
CA TYR A 17 4.08 5.28 -26.56
C TYR A 17 4.15 5.90 -25.18
N ASN A 18 3.07 6.54 -24.76
CA ASN A 18 2.88 7.01 -23.38
C ASN A 18 1.71 6.26 -22.75
N PHE A 19 1.87 5.82 -21.53
CA PHE A 19 0.73 5.34 -20.73
C PHE A 19 -0.23 6.51 -20.50
N ILE A 20 -1.48 6.32 -20.82
CA ILE A 20 -2.49 7.38 -20.76
C ILE A 20 -3.16 7.50 -19.40
N SER A 21 -3.07 6.44 -18.58
CA SER A 21 -3.65 6.39 -17.25
C SER A 21 -2.84 5.49 -16.29
N ARG A 22 -3.11 5.57 -15.00
CA ARG A 22 -2.58 4.64 -14.01
C ARG A 22 -3.04 3.21 -14.26
N THR A 23 -4.30 3.05 -14.68
CA THR A 23 -4.87 1.74 -15.02
C THR A 23 -4.13 1.10 -16.17
N ASP A 24 -3.86 1.84 -17.25
CA ASP A 24 -3.08 1.38 -18.41
C ASP A 24 -1.67 0.93 -17.97
N LEU A 25 -1.00 1.72 -17.13
CA LEU A 25 0.32 1.37 -16.60
C LEU A 25 0.26 0.13 -15.69
N GLN A 26 -0.76 0.00 -14.86
CA GLN A 26 -0.96 -1.14 -13.99
C GLN A 26 -1.27 -2.42 -14.78
N GLU A 27 -2.14 -2.35 -15.78
CA GLU A 27 -2.45 -3.49 -16.64
C GLU A 27 -1.21 -4.00 -17.37
N TRP A 28 -0.36 -3.08 -17.85
CA TRP A 28 0.92 -3.45 -18.40
C TRP A 28 1.83 -4.16 -17.38
N ALA A 29 1.96 -3.60 -16.17
CA ALA A 29 2.77 -4.19 -15.09
C ALA A 29 2.31 -5.60 -14.68
N GLU A 30 1.02 -5.88 -14.81
CA GLU A 30 0.42 -7.17 -14.49
C GLU A 30 0.46 -8.18 -15.67
N GLY A 31 1.17 -7.85 -16.74
CA GLY A 31 1.31 -8.72 -17.91
C GLY A 31 0.10 -8.71 -18.85
N ARG A 32 -0.78 -7.73 -18.70
CA ARG A 32 -1.91 -7.50 -19.60
C ARG A 32 -1.58 -6.37 -20.56
N GLY A 33 -2.18 -6.40 -21.73
CA GLY A 33 -1.96 -5.39 -22.75
C GLY A 33 -0.87 -5.77 -23.77
N GLN A 34 -0.77 -4.98 -24.80
CA GLN A 34 0.20 -5.16 -25.90
C GLN A 34 0.84 -3.82 -26.25
N ILE A 35 2.13 -3.85 -26.59
CA ILE A 35 2.80 -2.66 -27.11
C ILE A 35 2.28 -2.40 -28.53
N PRO A 36 1.70 -1.23 -28.80
CA PRO A 36 1.36 -0.85 -30.17
C PRO A 36 2.64 -0.68 -31.01
N LEU A 37 2.71 -1.31 -32.17
CA LEU A 37 3.84 -1.23 -33.11
C LEU A 37 5.21 -1.34 -32.39
N PRO A 38 5.52 -2.51 -31.79
CA PRO A 38 6.75 -2.65 -31.02
C PRO A 38 7.98 -2.60 -31.91
N ASP A 39 9.00 -1.90 -31.45
CA ASP A 39 10.34 -1.88 -32.04
C ASP A 39 11.24 -2.87 -31.29
N LEU A 40 12.07 -3.61 -32.03
CA LEU A 40 13.09 -4.47 -31.43
C LEU A 40 14.26 -3.60 -30.94
N LEU A 41 14.47 -3.60 -29.64
CA LEU A 41 15.57 -2.89 -28.99
C LEU A 41 16.88 -3.66 -29.10
N VAL A 42 16.86 -4.94 -28.72
CA VAL A 42 18.00 -5.84 -28.77
C VAL A 42 17.53 -7.30 -28.67
N THR A 43 18.26 -8.20 -29.33
CA THR A 43 18.13 -9.65 -29.10
C THR A 43 19.30 -10.13 -28.25
N LEU A 44 19.00 -10.83 -27.18
CA LEU A 44 19.97 -11.44 -26.26
C LEU A 44 20.02 -12.95 -26.50
N HIS A 45 21.19 -13.50 -26.69
CA HIS A 45 21.37 -14.94 -26.77
C HIS A 45 21.44 -15.54 -25.37
N VAL A 46 20.61 -16.56 -25.12
CA VAL A 46 20.55 -17.29 -23.85
C VAL A 46 21.31 -18.61 -24.03
N PRO A 47 22.36 -18.86 -23.24
CA PRO A 47 23.05 -20.15 -23.27
C PRO A 47 22.19 -21.25 -22.64
N ARG A 48 22.60 -22.49 -22.83
CA ARG A 48 21.94 -23.63 -22.19
C ARG A 48 21.81 -23.44 -20.67
N ILE A 49 20.63 -23.71 -20.16
CA ILE A 49 20.32 -23.68 -18.73
C ILE A 49 20.06 -25.09 -18.25
N ALA A 50 20.92 -25.60 -17.37
CA ALA A 50 20.71 -26.91 -16.75
C ALA A 50 19.50 -26.89 -15.81
N ALA A 51 18.86 -28.04 -15.63
CA ALA A 51 17.72 -28.18 -14.72
C ALA A 51 18.03 -27.59 -13.34
N HIS A 52 17.07 -26.82 -12.77
CA HIS A 52 17.20 -26.14 -11.49
C HIS A 52 18.34 -25.11 -11.40
N LYS A 53 18.85 -24.64 -12.52
CA LYS A 53 19.86 -23.58 -12.58
C LYS A 53 19.27 -22.31 -13.18
N SER A 54 19.95 -21.20 -12.97
CA SER A 54 19.67 -19.91 -13.61
C SER A 54 20.92 -19.38 -14.30
N VAL A 55 20.72 -18.56 -15.31
CA VAL A 55 21.77 -17.85 -16.01
C VAL A 55 21.43 -16.36 -16.05
N THR A 56 22.44 -15.52 -15.92
CA THR A 56 22.27 -14.07 -16.09
C THR A 56 22.86 -13.68 -17.42
N VAL A 57 22.05 -13.03 -18.25
CA VAL A 57 22.47 -12.46 -19.54
C VAL A 57 22.51 -10.95 -19.40
N ASN A 58 23.60 -10.31 -19.80
CA ASN A 58 23.77 -8.86 -19.75
C ASN A 58 23.93 -8.31 -21.17
N SER A 59 23.34 -7.15 -21.40
CA SER A 59 23.52 -6.38 -22.62
C SER A 59 23.64 -4.90 -22.32
N SER A 60 24.27 -4.17 -23.22
CA SER A 60 24.33 -2.72 -23.19
C SER A 60 24.13 -2.18 -24.59
N LEU A 61 23.33 -1.14 -24.72
CA LEU A 61 23.14 -0.40 -25.95
C LEU A 61 23.92 0.92 -25.86
N PRO A 62 24.74 1.24 -26.88
CA PRO A 62 25.36 2.55 -26.93
C PRO A 62 24.31 3.66 -26.99
N ALA A 63 24.54 4.75 -26.29
CA ALA A 63 23.63 5.90 -26.31
C ALA A 63 23.45 6.54 -27.71
N SER A 64 24.34 6.20 -28.65
CA SER A 64 24.31 6.65 -30.04
C SER A 64 23.35 5.88 -30.95
N GLU A 65 22.73 4.77 -30.45
CA GLU A 65 21.77 4.00 -31.24
C GLU A 65 20.58 4.86 -31.68
N GLU A 66 20.21 4.73 -32.97
CA GLU A 66 19.13 5.54 -33.56
C GLU A 66 17.79 5.35 -32.85
N ILE A 67 17.49 4.12 -32.41
CA ILE A 67 16.24 3.82 -31.70
C ILE A 67 16.14 4.60 -30.38
N LEU A 68 17.25 4.84 -29.68
CA LEU A 68 17.28 5.59 -28.43
C LEU A 68 17.01 7.09 -28.63
N LYS A 69 17.20 7.61 -29.86
CA LYS A 69 16.89 9.01 -30.18
C LYS A 69 15.38 9.28 -30.20
N GLN A 70 14.58 8.26 -30.41
CA GLN A 70 13.12 8.37 -30.33
C GLN A 70 12.64 8.58 -28.90
N PHE A 71 13.46 8.21 -27.88
CA PHE A 71 13.14 8.42 -26.49
C PHE A 71 13.42 9.87 -26.07
N ASN A 72 12.61 10.78 -26.56
CA ASN A 72 12.80 12.23 -26.45
C ASN A 72 12.03 12.89 -25.30
N SER A 73 11.21 12.15 -24.57
CA SER A 73 10.47 12.64 -23.38
C SER A 73 10.71 11.75 -22.17
N TRP A 74 10.60 12.32 -20.98
CA TRP A 74 10.73 11.56 -19.75
C TRP A 74 9.51 10.68 -19.48
N GLY A 75 9.66 9.73 -18.56
CA GLY A 75 8.59 8.85 -18.12
C GLY A 75 8.79 7.40 -18.55
N PRO A 76 7.94 6.50 -18.06
CA PRO A 76 7.99 5.08 -18.37
C PRO A 76 7.54 4.81 -19.80
N ARG A 77 8.19 3.84 -20.43
CA ARG A 77 7.80 3.23 -21.70
C ARG A 77 7.66 1.74 -21.48
N PRO A 78 6.75 1.07 -22.21
CA PRO A 78 6.62 -0.37 -22.09
C PRO A 78 7.88 -1.06 -22.59
N LEU A 79 8.29 -2.10 -21.89
CA LEU A 79 9.37 -3.01 -22.25
C LEU A 79 8.85 -4.43 -22.12
N ALA A 80 8.75 -5.17 -23.22
CA ALA A 80 8.51 -6.61 -23.18
C ALA A 80 9.83 -7.35 -23.39
N LEU A 81 10.05 -8.40 -22.61
CA LEU A 81 11.14 -9.32 -22.79
C LEU A 81 10.55 -10.67 -23.18
N ASP A 82 10.64 -10.98 -24.46
CA ASP A 82 10.08 -12.20 -25.06
C ASP A 82 11.15 -13.27 -25.18
N TYR A 83 11.11 -14.24 -24.30
CA TYR A 83 11.97 -15.40 -24.35
C TYR A 83 11.40 -16.47 -25.28
N ARG A 84 12.27 -17.09 -26.06
CA ARG A 84 11.99 -18.28 -26.90
C ARG A 84 13.18 -19.21 -26.88
N SER A 85 12.93 -20.49 -26.61
CA SER A 85 13.95 -21.56 -26.80
C SER A 85 14.16 -21.82 -28.29
N ASP A 86 15.35 -22.30 -28.68
CA ASP A 86 15.71 -22.53 -30.08
C ASP A 86 14.82 -23.60 -30.73
N ASP A 87 14.36 -24.58 -29.96
CA ASP A 87 13.39 -25.60 -30.40
C ASP A 87 11.94 -25.06 -30.47
N GLY A 88 11.69 -23.84 -29.99
CA GLY A 88 10.37 -23.22 -29.95
C GLY A 88 9.40 -23.85 -28.93
N ALA A 89 9.83 -24.78 -28.11
CA ALA A 89 8.99 -25.51 -27.17
C ALA A 89 8.63 -24.65 -25.93
N GLN A 90 9.49 -23.68 -25.61
CA GLN A 90 9.29 -22.82 -24.46
C GLN A 90 9.28 -21.34 -24.88
N THR A 91 8.26 -20.65 -24.46
CA THR A 91 8.12 -19.19 -24.64
C THR A 91 7.66 -18.57 -23.33
N SER A 92 8.13 -17.36 -23.06
CA SER A 92 7.69 -16.59 -21.90
C SER A 92 7.86 -15.11 -22.18
N THR A 93 6.89 -14.30 -21.80
CA THR A 93 6.94 -12.83 -21.88
C THR A 93 6.98 -12.25 -20.48
N LEU A 94 7.90 -11.32 -20.24
CA LEU A 94 7.96 -10.50 -19.04
C LEU A 94 7.71 -9.06 -19.43
N HIS A 95 6.73 -8.43 -18.81
CA HIS A 95 6.48 -7.00 -18.93
C HIS A 95 7.32 -6.22 -17.92
N SER A 96 7.92 -5.16 -18.36
CA SER A 96 8.76 -4.27 -17.57
C SER A 96 8.67 -2.84 -18.13
N PHE A 97 9.54 -1.98 -17.67
CA PHE A 97 9.59 -0.59 -18.11
C PHE A 97 11.03 -0.17 -18.42
N VAL A 98 11.17 0.65 -19.44
CA VAL A 98 12.35 1.48 -19.63
C VAL A 98 11.97 2.93 -19.34
N THR A 99 12.81 3.64 -18.60
CA THR A 99 12.51 5.02 -18.21
C THR A 99 13.62 5.94 -18.63
N ARG A 100 13.26 7.18 -18.99
CA ARG A 100 14.19 8.27 -19.15
C ARG A 100 13.96 9.25 -18.01
N SER A 101 15.00 9.52 -17.22
CA SER A 101 14.95 10.54 -16.18
C SER A 101 15.05 11.94 -16.77
N GLN A 102 14.58 12.93 -16.03
CA GLN A 102 14.74 14.36 -16.42
C GLN A 102 16.22 14.77 -16.55
N ASP A 103 17.13 14.12 -15.86
CA ASP A 103 18.57 14.38 -15.97
C ASP A 103 19.10 14.18 -17.40
N GLY A 104 18.40 13.36 -18.21
CA GLY A 104 18.71 13.20 -19.64
C GLY A 104 18.13 14.30 -20.54
N LEU A 105 17.36 15.25 -20.01
CA LEU A 105 16.79 16.37 -20.72
C LEU A 105 17.62 17.61 -20.42
N GLN A 106 18.52 17.95 -21.28
CA GLN A 106 19.45 19.09 -21.27
C GLN A 106 19.11 20.20 -20.26
N GLY A 107 19.78 20.21 -19.11
CA GLY A 107 19.81 21.34 -18.18
C GLY A 107 18.72 21.42 -17.12
N GLU A 108 17.76 20.53 -17.08
CA GLU A 108 16.77 20.46 -15.99
C GLU A 108 17.24 19.50 -14.90
N ARG A 109 17.22 19.97 -13.65
CA ARG A 109 17.50 19.12 -12.50
C ARG A 109 16.25 18.28 -12.21
N THR A 110 16.42 16.96 -12.12
CA THR A 110 15.36 16.08 -11.62
C THR A 110 15.00 16.50 -10.19
N PRO A 111 13.74 16.86 -9.91
CA PRO A 111 13.34 17.17 -8.55
C PRO A 111 13.57 15.95 -7.64
N GLN A 112 14.01 16.19 -6.42
CA GLN A 112 14.15 15.12 -5.44
C GLN A 112 12.79 14.53 -5.11
N LEU A 113 12.67 13.21 -5.19
CA LEU A 113 11.48 12.52 -4.72
C LEU A 113 11.53 12.41 -3.20
N HIS A 114 10.60 13.09 -2.54
CA HIS A 114 10.36 12.93 -1.11
C HIS A 114 9.32 11.83 -0.92
N MET A 115 9.74 10.72 -0.35
CA MET A 115 8.87 9.56 -0.10
C MET A 115 8.73 9.32 1.40
N THR A 116 7.49 9.22 1.86
CA THR A 116 7.18 8.81 3.22
C THR A 116 6.62 7.39 3.17
N MET A 117 7.24 6.49 3.91
CA MET A 117 6.76 5.12 4.06
C MET A 117 5.94 5.02 5.33
N LEU A 118 4.70 4.56 5.22
CA LEU A 118 3.80 4.37 6.34
C LEU A 118 3.62 2.86 6.59
N MET A 119 3.69 2.46 7.86
CA MET A 119 3.43 1.09 8.31
C MET A 119 2.22 1.11 9.25
N PRO A 120 1.04 0.64 8.82
CA PRO A 120 -0.11 0.52 9.69
C PRO A 120 0.09 -0.62 10.69
N LEU A 121 0.02 -0.30 11.97
CA LEU A 121 -0.01 -1.25 13.07
C LEU A 121 -1.47 -1.55 13.39
N THR A 122 -2.05 -2.47 12.65
CA THR A 122 -3.42 -2.95 12.79
C THR A 122 -3.43 -4.46 12.98
N ALA A 123 -4.47 -4.99 13.57
CA ALA A 123 -4.69 -6.41 13.71
C ALA A 123 -6.16 -6.76 13.50
N GLY A 124 -6.40 -7.91 12.89
CA GLY A 124 -7.69 -8.57 12.82
C GLY A 124 -7.77 -9.69 13.87
N ASP A 125 -8.69 -10.62 13.70
CA ASP A 125 -8.80 -11.88 14.47
C ASP A 125 -8.89 -11.70 15.99
N TRP A 126 -9.82 -10.84 16.38
CA TRP A 126 -10.16 -10.63 17.79
C TRP A 126 -11.10 -11.70 18.31
N SER A 127 -10.76 -12.31 19.43
CA SER A 127 -11.65 -13.19 20.18
C SER A 127 -12.41 -12.38 21.23
N LEU A 128 -13.73 -12.51 21.23
CA LEU A 128 -14.61 -11.83 22.20
C LEU A 128 -14.95 -12.76 23.36
N ASP A 129 -14.78 -12.27 24.59
CA ASP A 129 -15.34 -12.99 25.76
C ASP A 129 -16.85 -12.78 25.83
N GLU A 130 -17.59 -13.80 25.37
CA GLU A 130 -19.05 -13.79 25.35
C GLU A 130 -19.66 -13.60 26.75
N THR A 131 -19.01 -14.07 27.81
CA THR A 131 -19.53 -13.98 29.17
C THR A 131 -19.54 -12.53 29.63
N THR A 132 -18.38 -11.85 29.49
CA THR A 132 -18.26 -10.44 29.79
C THR A 132 -19.15 -9.57 28.89
N LEU A 133 -19.25 -9.93 27.61
CA LEU A 133 -20.16 -9.22 26.68
C LEU A 133 -21.63 -9.35 27.08
N LYS A 134 -22.09 -10.52 27.49
CA LYS A 134 -23.45 -10.75 28.02
C LYS A 134 -23.70 -9.94 29.29
N ALA A 135 -22.74 -9.91 30.22
CA ALA A 135 -22.83 -9.13 31.44
C ALA A 135 -22.97 -7.62 31.16
N LEU A 136 -22.17 -7.10 30.25
CA LEU A 136 -22.25 -5.69 29.82
C LEU A 136 -23.55 -5.33 29.12
N ARG A 137 -24.12 -6.26 28.34
CA ARG A 137 -25.45 -6.08 27.74
C ARG A 137 -26.57 -6.04 28.77
N ALA A 138 -26.42 -6.78 29.86
CA ALA A 138 -27.37 -6.80 30.96
C ALA A 138 -27.25 -5.55 31.86
N ASP A 139 -26.04 -5.08 32.09
CA ASP A 139 -25.75 -3.88 32.87
C ASP A 139 -24.78 -2.95 32.12
N ARG A 140 -25.35 -1.95 31.42
CA ARG A 140 -24.60 -0.94 30.66
C ARG A 140 -23.81 0.03 31.55
N SER A 141 -24.04 0.01 32.86
CA SER A 141 -23.30 0.84 33.82
C SER A 141 -21.98 0.18 34.27
N ALA A 142 -21.76 -1.09 33.97
CA ALA A 142 -20.56 -1.82 34.34
C ALA A 142 -19.34 -1.21 33.61
N LYS A 143 -18.39 -0.71 34.38
CA LYS A 143 -17.12 -0.18 33.85
C LYS A 143 -16.18 -1.35 33.55
N THR A 144 -16.17 -1.81 32.31
CA THR A 144 -15.25 -2.87 31.88
C THR A 144 -14.33 -2.30 30.81
N HIS A 145 -13.03 -2.59 30.90
CA HIS A 145 -12.08 -2.18 29.89
C HIS A 145 -12.24 -3.02 28.62
N ALA A 146 -12.09 -2.42 27.45
CA ALA A 146 -12.17 -3.10 26.17
C ALA A 146 -11.22 -4.33 26.10
N SER A 147 -10.06 -4.25 26.73
CA SER A 147 -9.09 -5.36 26.82
C SER A 147 -9.58 -6.58 27.60
N ALA A 148 -10.62 -6.44 28.41
CA ALA A 148 -11.26 -7.57 29.10
C ALA A 148 -12.33 -8.25 28.26
N ILE A 149 -12.79 -7.60 27.18
CA ILE A 149 -13.84 -8.09 26.31
C ILE A 149 -13.26 -8.72 25.05
N ALA A 150 -12.23 -8.10 24.49
CA ALA A 150 -11.60 -8.49 23.24
C ALA A 150 -10.12 -8.80 23.45
N THR A 151 -9.70 -9.98 23.07
CA THR A 151 -8.30 -10.39 23.09
C THR A 151 -7.85 -10.72 21.67
N LEU A 152 -6.64 -10.30 21.32
CA LEU A 152 -6.07 -10.59 20.02
C LEU A 152 -5.58 -12.04 20.00
N ASP A 153 -5.87 -12.76 18.92
CA ASP A 153 -5.33 -14.10 18.69
C ASP A 153 -3.79 -14.09 18.71
N GLY A 154 -3.19 -15.19 19.17
CA GLY A 154 -1.74 -15.28 19.39
C GLY A 154 -0.90 -15.03 18.15
N LYS A 155 -1.35 -15.51 16.97
CA LYS A 155 -0.63 -15.29 15.68
C LYS A 155 -0.71 -13.84 15.24
N SER A 156 -1.88 -13.23 15.38
CA SER A 156 -2.09 -11.82 15.05
C SER A 156 -1.31 -10.91 16.01
N ALA A 157 -1.23 -11.26 17.28
CA ALA A 157 -0.40 -10.57 18.25
C ALA A 157 1.10 -10.68 17.95
N GLU A 158 1.59 -11.83 17.51
CA GLU A 158 2.97 -12.03 17.08
C GLU A 158 3.29 -11.25 15.80
N ALA A 159 2.40 -11.29 14.81
CA ALA A 159 2.55 -10.53 13.58
C ALA A 159 2.60 -9.02 13.85
N LEU A 160 1.76 -8.53 14.76
CA LEU A 160 1.75 -7.13 15.20
C LEU A 160 3.08 -6.74 15.85
N ARG A 161 3.61 -7.56 16.77
CA ARG A 161 4.91 -7.31 17.41
C ARG A 161 6.05 -7.32 16.39
N THR A 162 5.98 -8.20 15.40
CA THR A 162 6.97 -8.24 14.29
C THR A 162 6.94 -6.95 13.48
N LYS A 163 5.76 -6.41 13.17
CA LYS A 163 5.63 -5.10 12.49
C LYS A 163 6.22 -3.98 13.35
N ASP A 164 5.94 -3.95 14.65
CA ASP A 164 6.48 -2.95 15.56
C ASP A 164 8.02 -3.03 15.64
N GLN A 165 8.60 -4.22 15.68
CA GLN A 165 10.05 -4.43 15.65
C GLN A 165 10.67 -3.95 14.32
N LEU A 166 9.97 -4.12 13.19
CA LEU A 166 10.44 -3.59 11.91
C LEU A 166 10.51 -2.06 11.91
N THR A 167 9.53 -1.38 12.48
CA THR A 167 9.57 0.09 12.59
C THR A 167 10.69 0.59 13.49
N GLN A 168 11.02 -0.16 14.55
CA GLN A 168 12.19 0.13 15.39
C GLN A 168 13.51 -0.03 14.61
N ARG A 169 13.60 -1.06 13.79
CA ARG A 169 14.80 -1.33 12.96
C ARG A 169 14.97 -0.33 11.82
N PHE A 170 13.86 0.19 11.30
CA PHE A 170 13.84 1.13 10.18
C PHE A 170 13.20 2.46 10.58
N PRO A 171 13.95 3.36 11.26
CA PRO A 171 13.40 4.58 11.87
C PRO A 171 12.84 5.60 10.86
N HIS A 172 13.10 5.41 9.56
CA HIS A 172 12.51 6.22 8.49
C HIS A 172 11.11 5.74 8.07
N VAL A 173 10.69 4.55 8.51
CA VAL A 173 9.31 4.07 8.33
C VAL A 173 8.47 4.64 9.44
N GLN A 174 7.43 5.37 9.08
CA GLN A 174 6.49 5.93 10.06
C GLN A 174 5.43 4.90 10.41
N ALA A 175 5.33 4.54 11.67
CA ALA A 175 4.28 3.65 12.16
C ALA A 175 3.03 4.45 12.52
N LEU A 176 1.88 4.01 12.00
CA LEU A 176 0.55 4.48 12.37
C LEU A 176 -0.16 3.39 13.14
N ALA A 177 -0.50 3.63 14.39
CA ALA A 177 -1.13 2.62 15.24
C ALA A 177 -2.64 2.81 15.34
N ASP A 178 -3.37 1.72 15.14
CA ASP A 178 -4.75 1.60 15.60
C ASP A 178 -4.77 1.69 17.13
N PRO A 179 -5.56 2.56 17.75
CA PRO A 179 -5.65 2.66 19.18
C PRO A 179 -6.01 1.34 19.86
N GLN A 180 -6.74 0.45 19.21
CA GLN A 180 -7.17 -0.83 19.78
C GLN A 180 -6.00 -1.80 20.02
N VAL A 181 -4.93 -1.73 19.23
CA VAL A 181 -3.79 -2.64 19.37
C VAL A 181 -2.73 -2.15 20.37
N LEU A 182 -2.83 -0.92 20.84
CA LEU A 182 -1.81 -0.32 21.72
C LEU A 182 -1.58 -1.13 23.01
N ALA A 183 -2.65 -1.68 23.59
CA ALA A 183 -2.53 -2.50 24.80
C ALA A 183 -1.76 -3.82 24.58
N THR A 184 -1.67 -4.30 23.34
CA THR A 184 -0.93 -5.52 22.97
C THR A 184 0.56 -5.24 22.78
N LEU A 185 0.94 -3.99 22.53
CA LEU A 185 2.31 -3.53 22.34
C LEU A 185 2.86 -2.99 23.67
N GLN A 186 3.99 -3.52 24.12
CA GLN A 186 4.58 -3.12 25.43
C GLN A 186 5.17 -1.70 25.41
N ALA A 187 5.76 -1.31 24.29
CA ALA A 187 6.35 0.01 24.07
C ALA A 187 6.24 0.35 22.58
N PRO A 188 5.08 0.76 22.09
CA PRO A 188 4.84 0.94 20.67
C PRO A 188 5.69 2.09 20.11
N HIS A 189 6.40 1.78 19.02
CA HIS A 189 7.16 2.76 18.25
C HIS A 189 6.27 3.31 17.13
N MET A 190 5.51 4.32 17.47
CA MET A 190 4.60 4.96 16.52
C MET A 190 4.82 6.46 16.47
N GLN A 191 4.71 7.02 15.31
CA GLN A 191 4.76 8.45 15.07
C GLN A 191 3.38 9.08 15.07
N ALA A 192 2.35 8.30 14.68
CA ALA A 192 0.98 8.76 14.64
C ALA A 192 0.00 7.65 15.06
N LEU A 193 -1.23 8.05 15.34
CA LEU A 193 -2.38 7.18 15.50
C LEU A 193 -3.25 7.24 14.25
N MET A 194 -4.14 6.28 14.10
CA MET A 194 -5.24 6.33 13.14
C MET A 194 -6.58 6.32 13.88
N GLN A 195 -7.68 6.55 13.17
CA GLN A 195 -9.00 6.29 13.73
C GLN A 195 -9.09 4.81 14.13
N PRO A 196 -10.00 4.43 15.05
CA PRO A 196 -10.25 3.01 15.33
C PRO A 196 -10.50 2.25 14.03
N ALA A 197 -9.72 1.16 13.79
CA ALA A 197 -9.71 0.46 12.49
C ALA A 197 -11.03 -0.27 12.17
N ASP A 198 -11.88 -0.45 13.15
CA ASP A 198 -13.23 -0.99 12.99
C ASP A 198 -14.25 0.05 12.50
N PHE A 199 -13.84 1.33 12.38
CA PHE A 199 -14.71 2.39 11.89
C PHE A 199 -14.25 2.93 10.54
N ASP A 200 -15.12 2.80 9.54
CA ASP A 200 -14.90 3.29 8.18
C ASP A 200 -15.62 4.63 7.97
N ILE A 201 -14.85 5.73 8.05
CA ILE A 201 -15.34 7.10 7.87
C ILE A 201 -15.91 7.30 6.46
N THR A 202 -15.26 6.74 5.44
CA THR A 202 -15.66 6.90 4.04
C THR A 202 -17.01 6.22 3.77
N ARG A 203 -17.22 5.06 4.34
CA ARG A 203 -18.51 4.35 4.25
C ARG A 203 -19.60 5.02 5.09
N TYR A 204 -19.24 5.53 6.26
CA TYR A 204 -20.17 6.22 7.15
C TYR A 204 -20.77 7.45 6.46
N SER A 205 -19.95 8.31 5.89
CA SER A 205 -20.40 9.51 5.20
C SER A 205 -21.26 9.18 3.98
N TYR A 206 -20.92 8.17 3.22
CA TYR A 206 -21.74 7.74 2.08
C TYR A 206 -23.13 7.20 2.50
N ALA A 207 -23.23 6.57 3.66
CA ALA A 207 -24.48 6.00 4.14
C ALA A 207 -25.48 7.04 4.68
N ASP A 208 -25.02 8.25 5.01
CA ASP A 208 -25.80 9.36 5.59
C ASP A 208 -26.79 8.92 6.69
N ASN A 209 -26.33 8.06 7.59
CA ASN A 209 -27.18 7.42 8.61
C ASN A 209 -26.65 7.64 10.03
N ALA A 210 -26.37 8.88 10.39
CA ALA A 210 -25.89 9.24 11.73
C ALA A 210 -26.84 8.74 12.84
N ASN A 211 -28.15 8.89 12.65
CA ASN A 211 -29.15 8.43 13.60
C ASN A 211 -29.12 6.90 13.82
N GLY A 212 -28.79 6.14 12.79
CA GLY A 212 -28.66 4.68 12.90
C GLY A 212 -27.50 4.28 13.81
N TYR A 213 -26.38 4.96 13.72
CA TYR A 213 -25.23 4.73 14.58
C TYR A 213 -25.51 5.15 16.03
N GLU A 214 -26.10 6.31 16.25
CA GLU A 214 -26.49 6.77 17.58
C GLU A 214 -27.50 5.82 18.25
N ASN A 215 -28.50 5.37 17.52
CA ASN A 215 -29.49 4.39 18.00
C ASN A 215 -28.84 3.03 18.32
N ALA A 216 -27.79 2.65 17.60
CA ALA A 216 -26.99 1.47 17.88
C ALA A 216 -26.04 1.65 19.09
N GLY A 217 -25.98 2.84 19.68
CA GLY A 217 -25.12 3.17 20.80
C GLY A 217 -23.66 3.46 20.41
N VAL A 218 -23.44 3.87 19.17
CA VAL A 218 -22.15 4.29 18.63
C VAL A 218 -22.19 5.81 18.39
N PRO A 219 -21.95 6.63 19.42
CA PRO A 219 -21.93 8.08 19.25
C PRO A 219 -20.73 8.50 18.39
N LEU A 220 -20.86 9.58 17.65
CA LEU A 220 -19.80 10.12 16.78
C LEU A 220 -18.47 10.33 17.51
N SER A 221 -18.54 10.71 18.79
CA SER A 221 -17.36 10.87 19.64
C SER A 221 -16.54 9.58 19.84
N SER A 222 -17.11 8.41 19.61
CA SER A 222 -16.41 7.13 19.81
C SER A 222 -15.25 6.94 18.83
N TRP A 223 -15.32 7.55 17.67
CA TRP A 223 -14.31 7.46 16.61
C TRP A 223 -13.69 8.82 16.23
N ALA A 224 -13.93 9.85 17.04
CA ALA A 224 -13.25 11.12 16.88
C ALA A 224 -11.74 10.96 17.12
N ALA A 225 -10.93 11.83 16.53
CA ALA A 225 -9.47 11.84 16.72
C ALA A 225 -9.08 11.91 18.21
N SER A 226 -9.82 12.65 19.01
CA SER A 226 -9.64 12.75 20.46
C SER A 226 -9.81 11.40 21.19
N SER A 227 -10.65 10.50 20.69
CA SER A 227 -10.85 9.16 21.26
C SER A 227 -9.58 8.31 21.12
N SER A 228 -8.91 8.36 19.97
CA SER A 228 -7.63 7.67 19.77
C SER A 228 -6.55 8.18 20.71
N VAL A 229 -6.45 9.51 20.88
CA VAL A 229 -5.53 10.12 21.85
C VAL A 229 -5.87 9.72 23.29
N GLN A 230 -7.14 9.67 23.65
CA GLN A 230 -7.56 9.25 24.99
C GLN A 230 -7.19 7.78 25.28
N THR A 231 -7.33 6.90 24.28
CA THR A 231 -6.88 5.50 24.38
C THR A 231 -5.37 5.42 24.59
N LEU A 232 -4.59 6.20 23.84
CA LEU A 232 -3.14 6.30 24.01
C LEU A 232 -2.77 6.70 25.46
N ARG A 233 -3.39 7.76 25.97
CA ARG A 233 -3.15 8.25 27.33
C ARG A 233 -3.44 7.20 28.38
N THR A 234 -4.52 6.45 28.17
CA THR A 234 -4.91 5.36 29.08
C THR A 234 -3.90 4.22 29.06
N VAL A 235 -3.47 3.79 27.88
CA VAL A 235 -2.53 2.66 27.74
C VAL A 235 -1.15 3.01 28.26
N LEU A 236 -0.67 4.24 28.01
CA LEU A 236 0.64 4.70 28.51
C LEU A 236 0.60 5.15 29.98
N ASN A 237 -0.58 5.25 30.57
CA ASN A 237 -0.79 5.88 31.87
C ASN A 237 -0.15 7.28 31.97
N ASP A 238 -0.25 8.04 30.87
CA ASP A 238 0.30 9.38 30.73
C ASP A 238 -0.75 10.32 30.17
N GLY A 239 -1.30 11.18 31.02
CA GLY A 239 -2.33 12.14 30.63
C GLY A 239 -1.85 13.24 29.66
N ALA A 240 -0.53 13.41 29.51
CA ALA A 240 0.07 14.37 28.58
C ALA A 240 0.47 13.73 27.23
N ALA A 241 0.34 12.40 27.10
CA ALA A 241 0.67 11.73 25.85
C ALA A 241 -0.19 12.26 24.71
N GLU A 242 0.46 12.57 23.59
CA GLU A 242 -0.18 13.11 22.40
C GLU A 242 0.54 12.63 21.14
N ARG A 243 -0.21 12.35 20.09
CA ARG A 243 0.28 12.01 18.75
C ARG A 243 -0.70 12.57 17.72
N PRO A 244 -0.25 12.94 16.51
CA PRO A 244 -1.16 13.24 15.41
C PRO A 244 -2.03 12.03 15.10
N VAL A 245 -3.27 12.27 14.68
CA VAL A 245 -4.22 11.22 14.35
C VAL A 245 -4.65 11.38 12.90
N TYR A 246 -4.48 10.33 12.10
CA TYR A 246 -4.80 10.35 10.68
C TYR A 246 -6.05 9.51 10.41
N ALA A 247 -6.91 10.02 9.52
CA ALA A 247 -8.02 9.23 9.02
C ALA A 247 -7.55 8.38 7.83
N MET A 248 -7.81 7.09 7.90
CA MET A 248 -7.47 6.13 6.85
C MET A 248 -8.66 5.91 5.93
N GLN A 249 -8.40 5.74 4.64
CA GLN A 249 -9.44 5.36 3.69
C GLN A 249 -9.94 3.94 4.01
N GLY A 250 -11.27 3.82 4.05
CA GLY A 250 -11.95 2.53 4.13
C GLY A 250 -12.26 1.96 2.74
N VAL A 251 -13.44 1.36 2.60
CA VAL A 251 -13.92 0.80 1.31
C VAL A 251 -14.47 1.86 0.37
N GLY A 252 -14.84 3.04 0.88
CA GLY A 252 -15.35 4.16 0.08
C GLY A 252 -14.24 5.10 -0.39
N ALA A 253 -14.57 6.00 -1.32
CA ALA A 253 -13.66 7.04 -1.77
C ALA A 253 -13.68 8.26 -0.82
N TRP A 254 -12.59 9.02 -0.79
CA TRP A 254 -12.54 10.33 -0.19
C TRP A 254 -13.24 11.35 -1.09
N ASN A 255 -14.53 11.53 -0.90
CA ASN A 255 -15.30 12.63 -1.50
C ASN A 255 -15.37 13.82 -0.52
N THR A 256 -15.96 14.93 -0.96
CA THR A 256 -16.09 16.15 -0.15
C THR A 256 -16.79 15.90 1.17
N GLU A 257 -17.84 15.08 1.18
CA GLU A 257 -18.63 14.78 2.37
C GLU A 257 -17.84 13.96 3.40
N ALA A 258 -17.07 12.97 2.92
CA ALA A 258 -16.19 12.18 3.77
C ALA A 258 -15.06 13.04 4.37
N LEU A 259 -14.50 13.97 3.60
CA LEU A 259 -13.49 14.91 4.08
C LEU A 259 -14.05 15.88 5.13
N ASP A 260 -15.25 16.41 4.90
CA ASP A 260 -15.93 17.27 5.88
C ASP A 260 -16.27 16.51 7.16
N THR A 261 -16.73 15.25 7.02
CA THR A 261 -17.00 14.38 8.16
C THR A 261 -15.73 14.11 8.97
N ALA A 262 -14.62 13.77 8.32
CA ALA A 262 -13.34 13.57 8.99
C ALA A 262 -12.89 14.84 9.73
N ARG A 263 -12.98 16.00 9.07
CA ARG A 263 -12.62 17.28 9.65
C ARG A 263 -13.47 17.63 10.88
N MET A 264 -14.78 17.42 10.83
CA MET A 264 -15.68 17.65 11.97
C MET A 264 -15.33 16.77 13.18
N GLN A 265 -14.76 15.60 12.94
CA GLN A 265 -14.30 14.69 14.00
C GLN A 265 -12.83 14.93 14.44
N GLY A 266 -12.23 16.02 13.97
CA GLY A 266 -10.91 16.48 14.42
C GLY A 266 -9.72 15.83 13.71
N TYR A 267 -9.92 15.27 12.52
CA TYR A 267 -8.83 14.76 11.69
C TYR A 267 -8.33 15.87 10.77
N ASP A 268 -7.04 16.21 10.90
CA ASP A 268 -6.38 17.20 10.05
C ASP A 268 -5.73 16.60 8.82
N THR A 269 -5.55 15.27 8.82
CA THR A 269 -4.86 14.55 7.75
C THR A 269 -5.63 13.27 7.41
N VAL A 270 -5.83 13.05 6.11
CA VAL A 270 -6.40 11.83 5.58
C VAL A 270 -5.37 11.08 4.73
N ILE A 271 -5.41 9.76 4.76
CA ILE A 271 -4.58 8.89 3.94
C ILE A 271 -5.48 8.23 2.90
N ALA A 272 -5.22 8.53 1.63
CA ALA A 272 -5.89 7.89 0.50
C ALA A 272 -5.05 6.69 0.03
N THR A 273 -5.69 5.58 -0.23
CA THR A 273 -5.05 4.34 -0.68
C THR A 273 -5.37 3.99 -2.12
N HIS A 274 -6.58 4.30 -2.58
CA HIS A 274 -7.08 4.04 -3.92
C HIS A 274 -8.28 4.96 -4.21
N ASP A 275 -8.78 4.96 -5.43
CA ASP A 275 -10.01 5.64 -5.87
C ASP A 275 -10.07 7.14 -5.51
N PHE A 276 -8.91 7.78 -5.38
CA PHE A 276 -8.84 9.22 -5.13
C PHE A 276 -8.93 10.02 -6.45
N ASP A 277 -8.54 9.41 -7.54
CA ASP A 277 -8.50 10.04 -8.86
C ASP A 277 -9.70 9.66 -9.76
N ASP A 278 -10.57 8.74 -9.35
CA ASP A 278 -11.71 8.25 -10.15
C ASP A 278 -12.94 9.18 -10.09
N GLN A 279 -12.70 10.45 -9.89
CA GLN A 279 -13.74 11.48 -9.96
C GLN A 279 -13.65 12.18 -11.32
N ASP A 280 -14.11 11.51 -12.38
CA ASP A 280 -14.53 12.17 -13.61
C ASP A 280 -16.02 12.54 -13.57
#